data_51a9398da89ace1c584557390bfd9a3b
#
_entry.id   51a9398da89ace1c584557390bfd9a3b
#
_cell.length_a   1.000
_cell.length_b   1.000
_cell.length_c   1.000
_cell.angle_alpha   90.00
_cell.angle_beta   90.00
_cell.angle_gamma   90.00
#
_symmetry.space_group_name_H-M   'P 1'
#
loop_
_entity.id
_entity.type
_entity.pdbx_description
1 polymer ?
#
loop_
_entity_poly.entity_id
_entity_poly.type
_entity_poly.pdbx_seq_one_letter_code
_entity_poly.pdbx_strand_id
1 'polypeptide(L)'
;MSVWTSPPWLAEAHAWIREQLEALDVRRTGGIEQPHVRPWSTVMRVPTSRGDLWFKANIPALAYEAGVVGVLARTRPDLVPELAAVDLERGWMLMGDGGERLRELVERERDLGRWLDVLPHYAELQLSTAANADELVALGAPDRRLSVLQGQYEQLIEEVEDLSAVERDRLRACREEVAEMCRQLSTVAIPETVQHDDLHDG
;
A
#
# COMPACT_ATOMS: atom_id res chain seq x y z
N MET A 1 -20.47 -7.07 11.70
CA MET A 1 -19.52 -8.21 11.59
C MET A 1 -18.66 -7.92 10.38
N SER A 2 -17.33 -7.99 10.49
CA SER A 2 -16.43 -7.71 9.35
C SER A 2 -16.57 -8.81 8.29
N VAL A 3 -16.47 -8.45 7.00
CA VAL A 3 -16.43 -9.42 5.90
C VAL A 3 -15.28 -10.44 6.11
N TRP A 4 -14.16 -9.97 6.64
CA TRP A 4 -12.94 -10.76 6.89
C TRP A 4 -13.06 -11.89 7.90
N THR A 5 -14.14 -11.91 8.71
CA THR A 5 -14.42 -12.93 9.71
C THR A 5 -15.64 -13.77 9.36
N SER A 6 -16.21 -13.56 8.17
CA SER A 6 -17.34 -14.37 7.72
C SER A 6 -16.89 -15.76 7.28
N PRO A 7 -17.60 -16.85 7.64
CA PRO A 7 -17.20 -18.20 7.26
C PRO A 7 -17.02 -18.44 5.76
N PRO A 8 -17.88 -17.88 4.86
CA PRO A 8 -17.67 -18.04 3.42
C PRO A 8 -16.36 -17.42 2.93
N TRP A 9 -16.05 -16.19 3.36
CA TRP A 9 -14.83 -15.50 2.97
C TRP A 9 -13.57 -16.21 3.49
N LEU A 10 -13.59 -16.64 4.77
CA LEU A 10 -12.49 -17.41 5.36
C LEU A 10 -12.23 -18.71 4.60
N ALA A 11 -13.31 -19.42 4.21
CA ALA A 11 -13.17 -20.66 3.43
C ALA A 11 -12.52 -20.40 2.07
N GLU A 12 -12.89 -19.31 1.39
CA GLU A 12 -12.33 -18.90 0.11
C GLU A 12 -10.85 -18.50 0.26
N ALA A 13 -10.51 -17.65 1.24
CA ALA A 13 -9.14 -17.25 1.51
C ALA A 13 -8.23 -18.44 1.85
N HIS A 14 -8.70 -19.36 2.69
CA HIS A 14 -7.96 -20.58 3.03
C HIS A 14 -7.81 -21.53 1.84
N ALA A 15 -8.81 -21.61 0.94
CA ALA A 15 -8.69 -22.39 -0.28
C ALA A 15 -7.62 -21.81 -1.21
N TRP A 16 -7.66 -20.49 -1.44
CA TRP A 16 -6.66 -19.81 -2.26
C TRP A 16 -5.24 -19.97 -1.68
N ILE A 17 -5.06 -19.74 -0.36
CA ILE A 17 -3.75 -19.95 0.31
C ILE A 17 -3.25 -21.38 0.07
N ARG A 18 -4.09 -22.40 0.23
CA ARG A 18 -3.72 -23.79 0.01
C ARG A 18 -3.27 -24.03 -1.43
N GLU A 19 -4.02 -23.53 -2.41
CA GLU A 19 -3.69 -23.63 -3.84
C GLU A 19 -2.33 -22.98 -4.15
N GLN A 20 -2.05 -21.81 -3.57
CA GLN A 20 -0.76 -21.14 -3.77
C GLN A 20 0.38 -21.93 -3.13
N LEU A 21 0.19 -22.45 -1.91
CA LEU A 21 1.22 -23.30 -1.26
C LEU A 21 1.51 -24.56 -2.05
N GLU A 22 0.48 -25.20 -2.62
CA GLU A 22 0.65 -26.38 -3.50
C GLU A 22 1.44 -26.01 -4.76
N ALA A 23 1.14 -24.88 -5.41
CA ALA A 23 1.85 -24.40 -6.59
C ALA A 23 3.33 -24.06 -6.31
N LEU A 24 3.64 -23.61 -5.09
CA LEU A 24 4.99 -23.28 -4.62
C LEU A 24 5.78 -24.51 -4.09
N ASP A 25 5.17 -25.67 -4.02
CA ASP A 25 5.72 -26.86 -3.34
C ASP A 25 6.16 -26.55 -1.90
N VAL A 26 5.29 -25.86 -1.17
CA VAL A 26 5.50 -25.46 0.22
C VAL A 26 4.43 -26.08 1.12
N ARG A 27 4.85 -26.78 2.17
CA ARG A 27 3.94 -27.41 3.10
C ARG A 27 3.61 -26.49 4.27
N ARG A 28 2.31 -26.34 4.58
CA ARG A 28 1.85 -25.68 5.80
C ARG A 28 2.21 -26.52 7.03
N THR A 29 2.72 -25.88 8.10
CA THR A 29 3.19 -26.54 9.33
C THR A 29 2.34 -26.24 10.55
N GLY A 30 1.41 -25.28 10.47
CA GLY A 30 0.56 -24.89 11.59
C GLY A 30 -0.80 -24.37 11.18
N GLY A 31 -1.59 -23.91 12.16
CA GLY A 31 -2.85 -23.19 11.91
C GLY A 31 -2.59 -21.82 11.27
N ILE A 32 -3.54 -21.37 10.46
CA ILE A 32 -3.54 -19.98 9.97
C ILE A 32 -4.05 -19.09 11.11
N GLU A 33 -3.33 -18.04 11.42
CA GLU A 33 -3.68 -17.05 12.42
C GLU A 33 -4.08 -15.75 11.72
N GLN A 34 -5.04 -15.01 12.27
CA GLN A 34 -5.51 -13.75 11.71
C GLN A 34 -5.26 -12.61 12.72
N PRO A 35 -4.00 -12.13 12.87
CA PRO A 35 -3.65 -11.14 13.89
C PRO A 35 -4.16 -9.73 13.57
N HIS A 36 -4.53 -9.46 12.33
CA HIS A 36 -4.95 -8.13 11.91
C HIS A 36 -6.26 -8.16 11.14
N VAL A 37 -7.26 -7.44 11.66
CA VAL A 37 -8.57 -7.23 11.02
C VAL A 37 -8.94 -5.76 11.17
N ARG A 38 -9.07 -5.07 10.03
CA ARG A 38 -9.50 -3.69 9.93
C ARG A 38 -10.69 -3.56 8.96
N PRO A 39 -11.43 -2.47 8.98
CA PRO A 39 -12.50 -2.27 8.00
C PRO A 39 -12.03 -2.37 6.54
N TRP A 40 -10.82 -1.97 6.26
CA TRP A 40 -10.24 -1.87 4.90
C TRP A 40 -9.32 -3.02 4.51
N SER A 41 -8.81 -3.81 5.47
CA SER A 41 -7.87 -4.90 5.18
C SER A 41 -7.83 -5.97 6.26
N THR A 42 -7.27 -7.12 5.90
CA THR A 42 -6.89 -8.17 6.85
C THR A 42 -5.56 -8.78 6.49
N VAL A 43 -4.87 -9.31 7.51
CA VAL A 43 -3.61 -10.03 7.36
C VAL A 43 -3.69 -11.35 8.10
N MET A 44 -3.19 -12.42 7.47
CA MET A 44 -3.09 -13.75 8.07
C MET A 44 -1.65 -14.24 8.04
N ARG A 45 -1.21 -14.80 9.16
CA ARG A 45 0.07 -15.53 9.25
C ARG A 45 -0.15 -16.97 8.86
N VAL A 46 0.66 -17.47 7.97
CA VAL A 46 0.61 -18.82 7.40
C VAL A 46 1.93 -19.53 7.69
N PRO A 47 2.02 -20.33 8.78
CA PRO A 47 3.23 -21.08 9.11
C PRO A 47 3.53 -22.14 8.05
N THR A 48 4.75 -22.13 7.50
CA THR A 48 5.16 -23.07 6.46
C THR A 48 6.51 -23.76 6.73
N SER A 49 6.84 -24.76 5.92
CA SER A 49 8.11 -25.47 5.99
C SER A 49 9.33 -24.64 5.55
N ARG A 50 9.10 -23.46 4.97
CA ARG A 50 10.15 -22.51 4.53
C ARG A 50 10.14 -21.21 5.32
N GLY A 51 9.46 -21.18 6.47
CA GLY A 51 9.21 -19.97 7.28
C GLY A 51 7.76 -19.50 7.17
N ASP A 52 7.45 -18.41 7.83
CA ASP A 52 6.12 -17.85 7.79
C ASP A 52 5.89 -17.08 6.48
N LEU A 53 4.71 -17.30 5.89
CA LEU A 53 4.18 -16.44 4.85
C LEU A 53 3.05 -15.60 5.42
N TRP A 54 2.83 -14.43 4.81
CA TRP A 54 1.82 -13.47 5.22
C TRP A 54 0.85 -13.25 4.08
N PHE A 55 -0.40 -13.68 4.28
CA PHE A 55 -1.49 -13.37 3.36
C PHE A 55 -2.08 -12.01 3.72
N LYS A 56 -2.30 -11.16 2.71
CA LYS A 56 -3.00 -9.88 2.87
C LYS A 56 -4.14 -9.78 1.85
N ALA A 57 -5.27 -9.26 2.32
CA ALA A 57 -6.42 -8.91 1.49
C ALA A 57 -6.92 -7.51 1.84
N ASN A 58 -7.31 -6.76 0.83
CA ASN A 58 -7.85 -5.41 0.96
C ASN A 58 -9.31 -5.34 0.44
N ILE A 59 -10.04 -4.29 0.83
CA ILE A 59 -11.32 -3.96 0.18
C ILE A 59 -11.09 -3.63 -1.30
N PRO A 60 -12.13 -3.71 -2.15
CA PRO A 60 -11.99 -3.44 -3.59
C PRO A 60 -11.34 -2.09 -3.92
N ALA A 61 -11.62 -1.05 -3.14
CA ALA A 61 -11.04 0.28 -3.32
C ALA A 61 -9.51 0.33 -3.13
N LEU A 62 -8.92 -0.65 -2.44
CA LEU A 62 -7.49 -0.79 -2.19
C LEU A 62 -6.89 -2.04 -2.83
N ALA A 63 -7.62 -2.74 -3.71
CA ALA A 63 -7.16 -3.97 -4.35
C ALA A 63 -5.90 -3.75 -5.22
N TYR A 64 -5.70 -2.53 -5.71
CA TYR A 64 -4.52 -2.13 -6.49
C TYR A 64 -3.19 -2.36 -5.75
N GLU A 65 -3.20 -2.39 -4.40
CA GLU A 65 -1.98 -2.58 -3.61
C GLU A 65 -1.22 -3.85 -4.00
N ALA A 66 -1.93 -4.94 -4.30
CA ALA A 66 -1.29 -6.19 -4.74
C ALA A 66 -0.50 -6.01 -6.04
N GLY A 67 -1.03 -5.24 -6.99
CA GLY A 67 -0.34 -4.87 -8.23
C GLY A 67 0.86 -3.95 -7.98
N VAL A 68 0.69 -2.94 -7.12
CA VAL A 68 1.78 -2.03 -6.73
C VAL A 68 2.94 -2.81 -6.10
N VAL A 69 2.66 -3.67 -5.12
CA VAL A 69 3.69 -4.52 -4.51
C VAL A 69 4.39 -5.40 -5.55
N GLY A 70 3.64 -5.89 -6.55
CA GLY A 70 4.21 -6.63 -7.67
C GLY A 70 5.21 -5.81 -8.50
N VAL A 71 4.95 -4.54 -8.75
CA VAL A 71 5.90 -3.62 -9.41
C VAL A 71 7.13 -3.40 -8.54
N LEU A 72 6.94 -3.12 -7.25
CA LEU A 72 8.05 -2.90 -6.31
C LEU A 72 8.96 -4.14 -6.21
N ALA A 73 8.38 -5.33 -6.08
CA ALA A 73 9.10 -6.60 -5.99
C ALA A 73 9.93 -6.92 -7.25
N ARG A 74 9.45 -6.53 -8.44
CA ARG A 74 10.23 -6.67 -9.68
C ARG A 74 11.36 -5.66 -9.78
N THR A 75 11.12 -4.43 -9.31
CA THR A 75 12.06 -3.31 -9.46
C THR A 75 13.16 -3.33 -8.39
N ARG A 76 12.79 -3.59 -7.15
CA ARG A 76 13.70 -3.64 -5.99
C ARG A 76 13.34 -4.79 -5.05
N PRO A 77 13.61 -6.05 -5.46
CA PRO A 77 13.34 -7.22 -4.64
C PRO A 77 14.12 -7.26 -3.32
N ASP A 78 15.18 -6.46 -3.22
CA ASP A 78 16.00 -6.29 -2.03
C ASP A 78 15.38 -5.37 -0.96
N LEU A 79 14.37 -4.57 -1.31
CA LEU A 79 13.75 -3.57 -0.43
C LEU A 79 12.30 -3.91 0.00
N VAL A 80 11.74 -4.99 -0.52
CA VAL A 80 10.37 -5.41 -0.17
C VAL A 80 10.37 -6.91 0.13
N PRO A 81 9.43 -7.40 0.96
CA PRO A 81 9.29 -8.83 1.18
C PRO A 81 9.05 -9.58 -0.12
N GLU A 82 9.56 -10.81 -0.22
CA GLU A 82 9.30 -11.67 -1.37
C GLU A 82 7.79 -11.80 -1.62
N LEU A 83 7.35 -11.52 -2.84
CA LEU A 83 5.97 -11.72 -3.25
C LEU A 83 5.83 -13.14 -3.80
N ALA A 84 5.34 -14.04 -2.96
CA ALA A 84 5.23 -15.47 -3.28
C ALA A 84 4.06 -15.77 -4.25
N ALA A 85 2.93 -15.07 -4.09
CA ALA A 85 1.78 -15.19 -4.98
C ALA A 85 0.91 -13.92 -4.96
N VAL A 86 0.18 -13.68 -6.03
CA VAL A 86 -0.72 -12.54 -6.17
C VAL A 86 -1.98 -12.91 -6.97
N ASP A 87 -3.11 -12.35 -6.55
CA ASP A 87 -4.38 -12.35 -7.29
C ASP A 87 -4.79 -10.89 -7.48
N LEU A 88 -4.56 -10.38 -8.66
CA LEU A 88 -4.83 -8.96 -8.99
C LEU A 88 -6.32 -8.66 -9.06
N GLU A 89 -7.16 -9.66 -9.38
CA GLU A 89 -8.60 -9.46 -9.47
C GLU A 89 -9.22 -9.26 -8.08
N ARG A 90 -8.77 -10.06 -7.09
CA ARG A 90 -9.24 -9.96 -5.70
C ARG A 90 -8.42 -8.97 -4.87
N GLY A 91 -7.27 -8.52 -5.35
CA GLY A 91 -6.32 -7.74 -4.57
C GLY A 91 -5.68 -8.52 -3.42
N TRP A 92 -5.50 -9.84 -3.59
CA TRP A 92 -4.89 -10.72 -2.59
C TRP A 92 -3.43 -10.95 -2.89
N MET A 93 -2.63 -11.06 -1.84
CA MET A 93 -1.21 -11.35 -1.96
C MET A 93 -0.73 -12.28 -0.84
N LEU A 94 0.28 -13.09 -1.15
CA LEU A 94 1.01 -13.93 -0.23
C LEU A 94 2.48 -13.51 -0.28
N MET A 95 3.02 -13.08 0.85
CA MET A 95 4.36 -12.48 0.94
C MET A 95 5.20 -13.23 1.97
N GLY A 96 6.52 -13.16 1.80
CA GLY A 96 7.48 -13.55 2.83
C GLY A 96 7.38 -12.69 4.09
N ASP A 97 8.03 -13.13 5.15
CA ASP A 97 8.11 -12.37 6.39
C ASP A 97 9.01 -11.13 6.19
N GLY A 98 8.48 -9.96 6.47
CA GLY A 98 9.21 -8.68 6.42
C GLY A 98 10.13 -8.43 7.63
N GLY A 99 10.13 -9.33 8.61
CA GLY A 99 10.92 -9.18 9.82
C GLY A 99 10.23 -8.40 10.94
N GLU A 100 11.02 -7.95 11.90
CA GLU A 100 10.54 -7.21 13.06
C GLU A 100 10.07 -5.81 12.67
N ARG A 101 8.98 -5.36 13.27
CA ARG A 101 8.46 -3.99 13.02
C ARG A 101 9.43 -2.94 13.52
N LEU A 102 9.58 -1.88 12.74
CA LEU A 102 10.43 -0.74 13.11
C LEU A 102 10.02 -0.14 14.46
N ARG A 103 8.71 -0.08 14.76
CA ARG A 103 8.20 0.39 16.07
C ARG A 103 8.74 -0.42 17.23
N GLU A 104 8.73 -1.75 17.13
CA GLU A 104 9.20 -2.64 18.18
C GLU A 104 10.71 -2.48 18.41
N LEU A 105 11.47 -2.27 17.33
CA LEU A 105 12.88 -1.95 17.37
C LEU A 105 13.14 -0.60 18.08
N VAL A 106 12.46 0.46 17.64
CA VAL A 106 12.61 1.82 18.17
C VAL A 106 12.21 1.87 19.66
N GLU A 107 11.11 1.23 20.05
CA GLU A 107 10.66 1.16 21.43
C GLU A 107 11.65 0.40 22.33
N ARG A 108 12.18 -0.73 21.85
CA ARG A 108 13.15 -1.54 22.58
C ARG A 108 14.49 -0.84 22.75
N GLU A 109 14.98 -0.22 21.69
CA GLU A 109 16.28 0.45 21.68
C GLU A 109 16.22 1.88 22.19
N ARG A 110 15.02 2.50 22.23
CA ARG A 110 14.76 3.90 22.51
C ARG A 110 15.59 4.84 21.63
N ASP A 111 15.77 4.44 20.38
CA ASP A 111 16.58 5.14 19.40
C ASP A 111 15.82 5.32 18.09
N LEU A 112 15.68 6.56 17.64
CA LEU A 112 15.11 6.91 16.34
C LEU A 112 16.12 6.78 15.19
N GLY A 113 17.39 6.46 15.49
CA GLY A 113 18.45 6.30 14.50
C GLY A 113 18.14 5.27 13.42
N ARG A 114 17.30 4.28 13.74
CA ARG A 114 16.80 3.29 12.76
C ARG A 114 16.09 3.91 11.56
N TRP A 115 15.48 5.08 11.73
CA TRP A 115 14.91 5.82 10.61
C TRP A 115 15.95 6.33 9.62
N LEU A 116 17.17 6.64 10.10
CA LEU A 116 18.29 7.04 9.24
C LEU A 116 18.75 5.89 8.32
N ASP A 117 18.51 4.65 8.73
CA ASP A 117 18.77 3.47 7.89
C ASP A 117 17.64 3.22 6.88
N VAL A 118 16.37 3.43 7.30
CA VAL A 118 15.19 3.13 6.48
C VAL A 118 14.93 4.18 5.41
N LEU A 119 15.02 5.47 5.75
CA LEU A 119 14.67 6.55 4.83
C LEU A 119 15.50 6.58 3.53
N PRO A 120 16.83 6.32 3.53
CA PRO A 120 17.58 6.20 2.28
C PRO A 120 17.08 5.07 1.39
N HIS A 121 16.77 3.89 1.94
CA HIS A 121 16.23 2.77 1.18
C HIS A 121 14.85 3.08 0.60
N TYR A 122 13.99 3.78 1.36
CA TYR A 122 12.72 4.25 0.85
C TYR A 122 12.90 5.25 -0.31
N ALA A 123 13.83 6.20 -0.19
CA ALA A 123 14.14 7.13 -1.27
C ALA A 123 14.69 6.41 -2.52
N GLU A 124 15.54 5.40 -2.34
CA GLU A 124 16.04 4.56 -3.43
C GLU A 124 14.91 3.80 -4.11
N LEU A 125 13.96 3.24 -3.35
CA LEU A 125 12.77 2.58 -3.89
C LEU A 125 11.94 3.54 -4.73
N GLN A 126 11.68 4.74 -4.22
CA GLN A 126 10.95 5.78 -4.94
C GLN A 126 11.64 6.14 -6.27
N LEU A 127 12.94 6.42 -6.25
CA LEU A 127 13.71 6.77 -7.45
C LEU A 127 13.74 5.62 -8.46
N SER A 128 13.92 4.39 -7.99
CA SER A 128 13.96 3.20 -8.85
C SER A 128 12.62 2.92 -9.53
N THR A 129 11.50 3.32 -8.93
CA THR A 129 10.15 3.11 -9.48
C THR A 129 9.63 4.30 -10.27
N ALA A 130 10.38 5.37 -10.42
CA ALA A 130 9.95 6.56 -11.17
C ALA A 130 9.56 6.23 -12.63
N ALA A 131 10.27 5.31 -13.29
CA ALA A 131 9.94 4.87 -14.64
C ALA A 131 8.64 4.04 -14.73
N ASN A 132 8.08 3.60 -13.61
CA ASN A 132 6.87 2.81 -13.53
C ASN A 132 5.62 3.64 -13.17
N ALA A 133 5.71 4.96 -13.09
CA ALA A 133 4.61 5.82 -12.62
C ALA A 133 3.30 5.57 -13.39
N ASP A 134 3.35 5.48 -14.72
CA ASP A 134 2.15 5.19 -15.53
C ASP A 134 1.62 3.76 -15.32
N GLU A 135 2.49 2.77 -15.13
CA GLU A 135 2.09 1.40 -14.81
C GLU A 135 1.37 1.35 -13.45
N LEU A 136 1.89 2.04 -12.45
CA LEU A 136 1.28 2.12 -11.11
C LEU A 136 -0.13 2.72 -11.17
N VAL A 137 -0.31 3.81 -11.93
CA VAL A 137 -1.63 4.42 -12.15
C VAL A 137 -2.56 3.47 -12.90
N ALA A 138 -2.07 2.78 -13.93
CA ALA A 138 -2.85 1.81 -14.69
C ALA A 138 -3.32 0.61 -13.84
N LEU A 139 -2.58 0.25 -12.79
CA LEU A 139 -2.97 -0.76 -11.80
C LEU A 139 -4.03 -0.26 -10.80
N GLY A 140 -4.39 1.03 -10.85
CA GLY A 140 -5.40 1.64 -9.99
C GLY A 140 -4.84 2.39 -8.77
N ALA A 141 -3.51 2.55 -8.67
CA ALA A 141 -2.95 3.43 -7.66
C ALA A 141 -3.47 4.87 -7.85
N PRO A 142 -3.83 5.59 -6.78
CA PRO A 142 -4.33 6.95 -6.89
C PRO A 142 -3.32 7.86 -7.61
N ASP A 143 -3.75 8.47 -8.71
CA ASP A 143 -2.94 9.46 -9.38
C ASP A 143 -2.90 10.76 -8.57
N ARG A 144 -1.73 11.14 -8.08
CA ARG A 144 -1.48 12.36 -7.30
C ARG A 144 -0.47 13.28 -8.00
N ARG A 145 -0.25 13.08 -9.28
CA ARG A 145 0.67 13.91 -10.08
C ARG A 145 0.19 15.35 -10.13
N LEU A 146 1.13 16.29 -10.23
CA LEU A 146 0.81 17.72 -10.27
C LEU A 146 -0.09 18.09 -11.45
N SER A 147 -0.01 17.33 -12.55
CA SER A 147 -0.84 17.53 -13.75
C SER A 147 -2.34 17.30 -13.53
N VAL A 148 -2.70 16.47 -12.53
CA VAL A 148 -4.11 16.15 -12.24
C VAL A 148 -4.59 16.75 -10.92
N LEU A 149 -3.68 17.17 -10.05
CA LEU A 149 -3.98 17.57 -8.67
C LEU A 149 -4.94 18.78 -8.61
N GLN A 150 -4.81 19.75 -9.50
CA GLN A 150 -5.72 20.90 -9.56
C GLN A 150 -7.16 20.45 -9.84
N GLY A 151 -7.35 19.58 -10.83
CA GLY A 151 -8.70 19.06 -11.17
C GLY A 151 -9.28 18.24 -10.02
N GLN A 152 -8.46 17.44 -9.33
CA GLN A 152 -8.89 16.69 -8.15
C GLN A 152 -9.28 17.60 -6.98
N TYR A 153 -8.55 18.69 -6.77
CA TYR A 153 -8.90 19.69 -5.76
C TYR A 153 -10.28 20.30 -6.04
N GLU A 154 -10.56 20.66 -7.29
CA GLU A 154 -11.85 21.21 -7.69
C GLU A 154 -12.99 20.21 -7.51
N GLN A 155 -12.76 18.96 -7.94
CA GLN A 155 -13.72 17.86 -7.77
C GLN A 155 -14.02 17.61 -6.29
N LEU A 156 -12.98 17.54 -5.44
CA LEU A 156 -13.14 17.30 -4.00
C LEU A 156 -14.01 18.37 -3.33
N ILE A 157 -13.84 19.64 -3.68
CA ILE A 157 -14.67 20.74 -3.13
C ILE A 157 -16.15 20.53 -3.45
N GLU A 158 -16.48 20.02 -4.63
CA GLU A 158 -17.86 19.79 -5.04
C GLU A 158 -18.44 18.50 -4.42
N GLU A 159 -17.65 17.47 -4.22
CA GLU A 159 -18.08 16.15 -3.74
C GLU A 159 -18.25 16.07 -2.21
N VAL A 160 -17.53 16.88 -1.43
CA VAL A 160 -17.65 16.83 0.04
C VAL A 160 -18.98 17.44 0.49
N GLU A 161 -19.88 16.57 0.97
CA GLU A 161 -21.25 16.95 1.33
C GLU A 161 -21.35 17.83 2.59
N ASP A 162 -20.49 17.60 3.57
CA ASP A 162 -20.53 18.25 4.89
C ASP A 162 -19.95 19.68 4.92
N LEU A 163 -19.48 20.22 3.79
CA LEU A 163 -19.00 21.59 3.71
C LEU A 163 -20.18 22.59 3.73
N SER A 164 -20.13 23.56 4.64
CA SER A 164 -21.01 24.72 4.59
C SER A 164 -20.72 25.56 3.34
N ALA A 165 -21.69 26.37 2.90
CA ALA A 165 -21.51 27.29 1.76
C ALA A 165 -20.31 28.22 1.94
N VAL A 166 -20.08 28.71 3.17
CA VAL A 166 -18.94 29.60 3.48
C VAL A 166 -17.61 28.90 3.35
N GLU A 167 -17.51 27.65 3.84
CA GLU A 167 -16.27 26.84 3.71
C GLU A 167 -16.00 26.51 2.26
N ARG A 168 -17.02 26.10 1.52
CA ARG A 168 -16.90 25.81 0.08
C ARG A 168 -16.42 27.03 -0.70
N ASP A 169 -16.96 28.22 -0.43
CA ASP A 169 -16.54 29.45 -1.10
C ASP A 169 -15.09 29.85 -0.74
N ARG A 170 -14.66 29.62 0.51
CA ARG A 170 -13.26 29.81 0.90
C ARG A 170 -12.32 28.87 0.17
N LEU A 171 -12.68 27.58 0.07
CA LEU A 171 -11.86 26.60 -0.66
C LEU A 171 -11.82 26.95 -2.16
N ARG A 172 -12.97 27.38 -2.74
CA ARG A 172 -13.00 27.83 -4.13
C ARG A 172 -12.10 29.04 -4.37
N ALA A 173 -12.00 29.96 -3.41
CA ALA A 173 -11.11 31.11 -3.52
C ALA A 173 -9.62 30.73 -3.54
N CYS A 174 -9.24 29.56 -3.00
CA CYS A 174 -7.86 29.06 -3.03
C CYS A 174 -7.45 28.38 -4.35
N ARG A 175 -8.35 28.22 -5.33
CA ARG A 175 -8.08 27.50 -6.60
C ARG A 175 -6.83 28.01 -7.32
N GLU A 176 -6.73 29.32 -7.48
CA GLU A 176 -5.61 29.95 -8.17
C GLU A 176 -4.29 29.76 -7.41
N GLU A 177 -4.33 29.78 -6.08
CA GLU A 177 -3.17 29.54 -5.24
C GLU A 177 -2.69 28.08 -5.37
N VAL A 178 -3.61 27.10 -5.34
CA VAL A 178 -3.30 25.69 -5.58
C VAL A 178 -2.71 25.46 -6.97
N ALA A 179 -3.31 26.08 -8.00
CA ALA A 179 -2.80 26.00 -9.36
C ALA A 179 -1.37 26.59 -9.47
N GLU A 180 -1.12 27.74 -8.82
CA GLU A 180 0.20 28.36 -8.79
C GLU A 180 1.23 27.47 -8.06
N MET A 181 0.86 26.90 -6.91
CA MET A 181 1.74 25.95 -6.19
C MET A 181 2.09 24.74 -7.06
N CYS A 182 1.14 24.17 -7.80
CA CYS A 182 1.40 23.07 -8.73
C CYS A 182 2.38 23.49 -9.84
N ARG A 183 2.20 24.70 -10.42
CA ARG A 183 3.13 25.24 -11.44
C ARG A 183 4.54 25.43 -10.89
N GLN A 184 4.66 25.99 -9.69
CA GLN A 184 5.96 26.21 -9.05
C GLN A 184 6.67 24.88 -8.76
N LEU A 185 5.96 23.89 -8.20
CA LEU A 185 6.53 22.57 -7.94
C LEU A 185 6.96 21.87 -9.24
N SER A 186 6.21 22.02 -10.32
CA SER A 186 6.58 21.42 -11.61
C SER A 186 7.91 21.94 -12.16
N THR A 187 8.34 23.14 -11.77
CA THR A 187 9.65 23.70 -12.20
C THR A 187 10.84 23.06 -11.49
N VAL A 188 10.60 22.41 -10.35
CA VAL A 188 11.67 21.74 -9.56
C VAL A 188 12.12 20.43 -10.22
N ALA A 189 11.35 19.91 -11.16
CA ALA A 189 11.64 18.69 -11.93
C ALA A 189 11.95 17.46 -11.05
N ILE A 190 11.27 17.34 -9.89
CA ILE A 190 11.30 16.10 -9.09
C ILE A 190 10.54 15.03 -9.87
N PRO A 191 11.12 13.84 -10.09
CA PRO A 191 10.44 12.78 -10.81
C PRO A 191 9.17 12.31 -10.07
N GLU A 192 8.15 11.93 -10.83
CA GLU A 192 6.95 11.29 -10.28
C GLU A 192 7.32 9.91 -9.75
N THR A 193 6.95 9.63 -8.50
CA THR A 193 7.34 8.39 -7.82
C THR A 193 6.18 7.83 -7.00
N VAL A 194 6.32 6.56 -6.57
CA VAL A 194 5.39 5.98 -5.62
C VAL A 194 5.49 6.70 -4.27
N GLN A 195 4.33 6.98 -3.68
CA GLN A 195 4.23 7.57 -2.35
C GLN A 195 3.51 6.59 -1.42
N HIS A 196 4.03 6.37 -0.23
CA HIS A 196 3.43 5.44 0.74
C HIS A 196 2.15 5.99 1.37
N ASP A 197 2.03 7.32 1.46
CA ASP A 197 0.93 8.10 2.08
C ASP A 197 0.76 7.90 3.60
N ASP A 198 1.29 6.83 4.17
CA ASP A 198 1.17 6.48 5.59
C ASP A 198 2.50 5.87 6.11
N LEU A 199 3.62 6.54 5.82
CA LEU A 199 4.93 6.09 6.25
C LEU A 199 5.13 6.36 7.74
N HIS A 200 5.02 5.32 8.53
CA HIS A 200 5.23 5.35 9.97
C HIS A 200 5.90 4.04 10.44
N ASP A 201 6.19 3.93 11.71
CA ASP A 201 6.94 2.81 12.30
C ASP A 201 6.14 1.51 12.52
N GLY A 202 4.85 1.46 12.15
CA GLY A 202 4.04 0.23 12.20
C GLY A 202 2.64 0.38 12.76
#